data_d56ec7c7646a299ce65072a30247a009
#
_entry.id   d56ec7c7646a299ce65072a30247a009
#
_cell.length_a   1.000
_cell.length_b   1.000
_cell.length_c   1.000
_cell.angle_alpha   90.00
_cell.angle_beta   90.00
_cell.angle_gamma   90.00
#
_symmetry.space_group_name_H-M   'P 1'
#
loop_
_entity.id
_entity.type
_entity.pdbx_description
1 polymer ?
#
loop_
_entity_poly.entity_id
_entity_poly.type
_entity_poly.pdbx_seq_one_letter_code
_entity_poly.pdbx_strand_id
1 'polypeptide(L)'
;MPVANPLLVLREEFDDFAVLFDPDTGNGFGLNPVSVFVFNRLDGKHTLKDIYAELCQSFDDVPENAEKAVAEFVGVLLKKGYAGFENDW
;
A
#
# COMPACT_ATOMS: atom_id res chain seq x y z
N MET A 1 1.85 -2.44 -13.47
CA MET A 1 2.22 -1.79 -12.22
C MET A 1 0.97 -1.47 -11.45
N PRO A 2 0.91 -1.78 -10.16
CA PRO A 2 -0.32 -1.56 -9.39
C PRO A 2 -0.56 -0.08 -9.10
N VAL A 3 -1.83 0.28 -9.03
CA VAL A 3 -2.29 1.65 -8.76
C VAL A 3 -3.32 1.61 -7.64
N ALA A 4 -3.19 2.47 -6.65
CA ALA A 4 -4.19 2.60 -5.60
C ALA A 4 -5.48 3.18 -6.16
N ASN A 5 -6.61 2.73 -5.61
CA ASN A 5 -7.93 3.25 -5.99
C ASN A 5 -8.01 4.74 -5.62
N PRO A 6 -8.19 5.63 -6.61
CA PRO A 6 -8.19 7.07 -6.35
C PRO A 6 -9.37 7.57 -5.51
N LEU A 7 -10.39 6.74 -5.31
CA LEU A 7 -11.54 7.09 -4.48
C LEU A 7 -11.29 6.88 -2.99
N LEU A 8 -10.22 6.17 -2.63
CA LEU A 8 -9.88 5.95 -1.24
C LEU A 8 -9.24 7.19 -0.63
N VAL A 9 -9.48 7.37 0.67
CA VAL A 9 -8.90 8.48 1.43
C VAL A 9 -7.91 7.90 2.45
N LEU A 10 -6.66 8.35 2.39
CA LEU A 10 -5.65 7.99 3.37
C LEU A 10 -5.58 9.07 4.43
N ARG A 11 -5.83 8.72 5.68
CA ARG A 11 -5.75 9.64 6.81
C ARG A 11 -4.62 9.21 7.73
N GLU A 12 -3.64 10.06 7.88
CA GLU A 12 -2.56 9.84 8.83
C GLU A 12 -3.00 10.36 10.19
N GLU A 13 -3.27 9.44 11.11
CA GLU A 13 -3.78 9.78 12.45
C GLU A 13 -2.64 10.05 13.42
N PHE A 14 -1.56 9.30 13.29
CA PHE A 14 -0.35 9.44 14.12
C PHE A 14 0.86 9.30 13.22
N ASP A 15 2.03 9.61 13.74
CA ASP A 15 3.28 9.51 13.00
C ASP A 15 3.53 8.12 12.40
N ASP A 16 3.05 7.08 13.10
CA ASP A 16 3.33 5.69 12.73
C ASP A 16 2.08 4.94 12.27
N PHE A 17 0.97 5.63 12.10
CA PHE A 17 -0.29 4.94 11.85
C PHE A 17 -1.18 5.76 10.93
N ALA A 18 -1.79 5.08 9.97
CA ALA A 18 -2.75 5.71 9.08
C ALA A 18 -3.97 4.80 8.90
N VAL A 19 -5.07 5.38 8.50
CA VAL A 19 -6.29 4.64 8.16
C VAL A 19 -6.63 4.91 6.71
N LEU A 20 -6.81 3.85 5.95
CA LEU A 20 -7.31 3.90 4.59
C LEU A 20 -8.82 3.78 4.65
N PHE A 21 -9.53 4.81 4.20
CA PHE A 21 -10.97 4.91 4.33
C PHE A 21 -11.64 4.75 2.97
N ASP A 22 -12.63 3.86 2.92
CA ASP A 22 -13.46 3.65 1.73
C ASP A 22 -14.76 4.42 1.91
N PRO A 23 -14.96 5.55 1.18
CA PRO A 23 -16.15 6.36 1.36
C PRO A 23 -17.43 5.68 0.88
N ASP A 24 -17.33 4.69 -0.01
CA ASP A 24 -18.50 3.97 -0.52
C ASP A 24 -19.12 3.04 0.53
N THR A 25 -18.29 2.40 1.34
CA THR A 25 -18.74 1.43 2.34
C THR A 25 -18.66 1.94 3.77
N GLY A 26 -17.88 3.01 4.00
CA GLY A 26 -17.60 3.51 5.33
C GLY A 26 -16.55 2.70 6.08
N ASN A 27 -15.94 1.72 5.44
CA ASN A 27 -14.95 0.86 6.09
C ASN A 27 -13.60 1.55 6.21
N GLY A 28 -12.92 1.30 7.33
CA GLY A 28 -11.54 1.74 7.57
C GLY A 28 -10.60 0.55 7.57
N PHE A 29 -9.39 0.77 7.11
CA PHE A 29 -8.34 -0.25 7.09
C PHE A 29 -7.06 0.36 7.66
N GLY A 30 -6.61 -0.14 8.80
CA GLY A 30 -5.43 0.39 9.48
C GLY A 30 -4.14 0.02 8.78
N LEU A 31 -3.25 1.00 8.60
CA LEU A 31 -1.95 0.81 7.96
C LEU A 31 -0.84 1.17 8.95
N ASN A 32 0.15 0.28 9.08
CA ASN A 32 1.37 0.57 9.82
C ASN A 32 2.34 1.37 8.92
N PRO A 33 3.49 1.84 9.44
CA PRO A 33 4.42 2.65 8.62
C PRO A 33 4.88 1.98 7.34
N VAL A 34 5.13 0.68 7.37
CA VAL A 34 5.55 -0.08 6.19
C VAL A 34 4.43 -0.11 5.16
N SER A 35 3.20 -0.35 5.60
CA SER A 35 2.03 -0.37 4.72
C SER A 35 1.77 0.99 4.09
N VAL A 36 1.93 2.08 4.85
CA VAL A 36 1.80 3.44 4.31
C VAL A 36 2.85 3.69 3.23
N PHE A 37 4.08 3.28 3.49
CA PHE A 37 5.17 3.42 2.51
C PHE A 37 4.82 2.70 1.20
N VAL A 38 4.35 1.47 1.30
CA VAL A 38 3.96 0.68 0.14
C VAL A 38 2.78 1.33 -0.59
N PHE A 39 1.75 1.71 0.16
CA PHE A 39 0.55 2.30 -0.42
C PHE A 39 0.86 3.57 -1.21
N ASN A 40 1.73 4.43 -0.70
CA ASN A 40 2.11 5.67 -1.37
C ASN A 40 2.87 5.46 -2.68
N ARG A 41 3.33 4.24 -2.94
CA ARG A 41 4.03 3.88 -4.17
C ARG A 41 3.17 3.10 -5.15
N LEU A 42 1.88 2.97 -4.86
CA LEU A 42 0.92 2.35 -5.79
C LEU A 42 0.40 3.43 -6.74
N ASP A 43 1.28 3.93 -7.59
CA ASP A 43 1.02 5.06 -8.48
C ASP A 43 1.10 4.70 -9.97
N GLY A 44 1.24 3.41 -10.27
CA GLY A 44 1.38 2.95 -11.64
C GLY A 44 2.78 3.13 -12.21
N LYS A 45 3.75 3.54 -11.38
CA LYS A 45 5.13 3.80 -11.79
C LYS A 45 6.13 2.87 -11.10
N HIS A 46 5.67 2.04 -10.18
CA HIS A 46 6.50 1.12 -9.41
C HIS A 46 6.02 -0.30 -9.58
N THR A 47 6.95 -1.23 -9.84
CA THR A 47 6.67 -2.66 -9.72
C THR A 47 6.77 -3.05 -8.24
N LEU A 48 6.31 -4.25 -7.90
CA LEU A 48 6.49 -4.77 -6.54
C LEU A 48 7.96 -4.84 -6.16
N LYS A 49 8.80 -5.20 -7.12
CA LYS A 49 10.25 -5.26 -6.91
C LYS A 49 10.83 -3.88 -6.61
N ASP A 50 10.37 -2.86 -7.33
CA ASP A 50 10.79 -1.47 -7.09
C ASP A 50 10.39 -1.00 -5.69
N ILE A 51 9.16 -1.31 -5.28
CA ILE A 51 8.65 -0.94 -3.97
C ILE A 51 9.49 -1.60 -2.88
N TYR A 52 9.78 -2.89 -3.03
CA TYR A 52 10.60 -3.61 -2.06
C TYR A 52 12.02 -3.03 -1.98
N ALA A 53 12.62 -2.70 -3.12
CA ALA A 53 13.97 -2.12 -3.15
C ALA A 53 14.01 -0.77 -2.43
N GLU A 54 13.01 0.07 -2.66
CA GLU A 54 12.93 1.36 -1.96
C GLU A 54 12.66 1.19 -0.46
N LEU A 55 11.86 0.19 -0.10
CA LEU A 55 11.59 -0.13 1.29
C LEU A 55 12.89 -0.49 2.03
N CYS A 56 13.74 -1.31 1.42
CA CYS A 56 15.02 -1.69 1.99
C CYS A 56 15.96 -0.49 2.18
N GLN A 57 15.85 0.52 1.30
CA GLN A 57 16.65 1.74 1.41
C GLN A 57 16.14 2.67 2.50
N SER A 58 14.84 2.67 2.75
CA SER A 58 14.19 3.62 3.65
C SER A 58 14.11 3.13 5.09
N PHE A 59 14.17 1.83 5.30
CA PHE A 59 14.05 1.22 6.63
C PHE A 59 15.30 0.39 6.92
N ASP A 60 15.86 0.58 8.11
CA ASP A 60 17.10 -0.11 8.49
C ASP A 60 16.91 -1.57 8.81
N ASP A 61 15.73 -1.93 9.31
CA ASP A 61 15.44 -3.26 9.84
C ASP A 61 14.33 -3.94 9.04
N VAL A 62 14.63 -4.27 7.78
CA VAL A 62 13.67 -4.95 6.92
C VAL A 62 13.84 -6.46 7.09
N PRO A 63 12.77 -7.19 7.52
CA PRO A 63 12.84 -8.65 7.66
C PRO A 63 13.11 -9.35 6.33
N GLU A 64 13.70 -10.54 6.40
CA GLU A 64 13.98 -11.33 5.19
C GLU A 64 12.71 -11.66 4.39
N ASN A 65 11.58 -11.78 5.07
CA ASN A 65 10.30 -12.08 4.41
C ASN A 65 9.53 -10.83 3.99
N ALA A 66 10.14 -9.65 4.01
CA ALA A 66 9.46 -8.40 3.70
C ALA A 66 8.94 -8.38 2.25
N GLU A 67 9.68 -8.95 1.31
CA GLU A 67 9.24 -9.03 -0.08
C GLU A 67 7.92 -9.78 -0.19
N LYS A 68 7.80 -10.89 0.52
CA LYS A 68 6.56 -11.66 0.55
C LYS A 68 5.45 -10.87 1.25
N ALA A 69 5.78 -10.18 2.34
CA ALA A 69 4.79 -9.38 3.06
C ALA A 69 4.26 -8.23 2.20
N VAL A 70 5.11 -7.57 1.42
CA VAL A 70 4.70 -6.53 0.48
C VAL A 70 3.75 -7.11 -0.57
N ALA A 71 4.11 -8.25 -1.15
CA ALA A 71 3.28 -8.89 -2.16
C ALA A 71 1.91 -9.31 -1.58
N GLU A 72 1.89 -9.84 -0.37
CA GLU A 72 0.64 -10.21 0.30
C GLU A 72 -0.23 -9.01 0.60
N PHE A 73 0.36 -7.92 1.05
CA PHE A 73 -0.37 -6.69 1.33
C PHE A 73 -1.02 -6.13 0.06
N VAL A 74 -0.26 -6.03 -1.03
CA VAL A 74 -0.80 -5.57 -2.31
C VAL A 74 -1.88 -6.54 -2.80
N GLY A 75 -1.68 -7.84 -2.63
CA GLY A 75 -2.69 -8.85 -2.98
C GLY A 75 -4.00 -8.66 -2.23
N VAL A 76 -3.94 -8.33 -0.94
CA VAL A 76 -5.14 -8.03 -0.15
C VAL A 76 -5.84 -6.78 -0.68
N LEU A 77 -5.07 -5.73 -1.02
CA LEU A 77 -5.66 -4.51 -1.58
C LEU A 77 -6.33 -4.78 -2.93
N LEU A 78 -5.70 -5.59 -3.78
CA LEU A 78 -6.29 -5.98 -5.07
C LEU A 78 -7.60 -6.74 -4.87
N LYS A 79 -7.62 -7.66 -3.92
CA LYS A 79 -8.82 -8.46 -3.62
C LYS A 79 -9.96 -7.59 -3.11
N LYS A 80 -9.66 -6.56 -2.33
CA LYS A 80 -10.67 -5.65 -1.77
C LYS A 80 -11.12 -4.57 -2.77
N GLY A 81 -10.47 -4.46 -3.92
CA GLY A 81 -10.73 -3.39 -4.86
C GLY A 81 -10.10 -2.06 -4.46
N TYR A 82 -9.16 -2.08 -3.52
CA TYR A 82 -8.46 -0.87 -3.04
C TYR A 82 -7.22 -0.56 -3.87
N ALA A 83 -6.81 -1.50 -4.71
CA ALA A 83 -5.78 -1.28 -5.71
C ALA A 83 -6.16 -2.05 -6.97
N GLY A 84 -5.58 -1.68 -8.09
CA GLY A 84 -5.79 -2.34 -9.37
C GLY A 84 -4.59 -2.09 -10.26
N PHE A 85 -4.75 -2.34 -11.53
CA PHE A 85 -3.72 -2.03 -12.51
C PHE A 85 -4.14 -0.79 -13.31
N GLU A 86 -3.22 -0.22 -14.05
CA GLU A 86 -3.39 1.09 -14.68
C GLU A 86 -4.69 1.26 -15.49
N ASN A 87 -5.21 0.18 -16.04
CA ASN A 87 -6.41 0.22 -16.88
C ASN A 87 -7.73 0.02 -16.13
N ASP A 88 -7.67 -0.15 -14.80
CA ASP A 88 -8.87 -0.43 -14.00
C ASP A 88 -9.60 0.84 -13.54
N TRP A 89 -8.95 1.99 -13.63
CA TRP A 89 -9.47 3.29 -13.14
C TRP A 89 -9.60 4.32 -14.23
#